data_20026f33a7e4a6e6c5bf0455641345d7
#
_entry.id   20026f33a7e4a6e6c5bf0455641345d7
#
_cell.length_a   1.000
_cell.length_b   1.000
_cell.length_c   1.000
_cell.angle_alpha   90.00
_cell.angle_beta   90.00
_cell.angle_gamma   90.00
#
_symmetry.space_group_name_H-M   'P 1'
#
loop_
_entity.id
_entity.type
_entity.pdbx_description
1 polymer ?
#
loop_
_entity_poly.entity_id
_entity_poly.type
_entity_poly.pdbx_seq_one_letter_code
_entity_poly.pdbx_strand_id
1 'polypeptide(L)'
;GDGAGKGLRIMARGGGQVVAVDGDDNDRVAAGRGRVRIDPVDARLADERSLVALASAVRDTCRLQAQLRETEAAIRMRRVDLRQKADNLARREALGRANASGAEERKHARDARENAAVALAAAEEERNALAAVLLDTGLAEQPAVRQAAANVRDCWLALQRTTVLSPAAGQIAKRSVQAGEVVSPGTPLMTVIPLHRLWHDANFKEVQLHQMRIGQPAVIRVDMYGGDVTYHGRVTGFSAGTGSALSLLPPQNATGNWIKIVQRVPVRIEIDPADLREHPLLVGLSAVVKVDTSDTSGRLLAAAARTEPVPGDLVSQAPAVDFAPVEATIDGIIRDHALPGVCPIPDKP
;
A
#
# COMPACT_ATOMS: atom_id res chain seq x y z
N GLY A 1 -32.87 -20.10 9.80
CA GLY A 1 -32.09 -18.92 9.42
C GLY A 1 -30.70 -19.34 9.02
N ASP A 2 -30.18 -18.77 7.97
CA ASP A 2 -28.83 -19.11 7.49
C ASP A 2 -27.78 -18.43 8.39
N GLY A 3 -26.97 -19.25 9.06
CA GLY A 3 -25.80 -18.74 9.79
C GLY A 3 -24.79 -18.20 8.79
N ALA A 4 -24.62 -16.88 8.72
CA ALA A 4 -23.79 -16.25 7.73
C ALA A 4 -22.54 -15.63 8.37
N GLY A 5 -21.49 -16.41 8.48
CA GLY A 5 -20.13 -15.85 8.53
C GLY A 5 -19.73 -15.41 7.12
N LYS A 6 -19.39 -14.14 6.90
CA LYS A 6 -18.85 -13.72 5.60
C LYS A 6 -17.45 -14.28 5.46
N GLY A 7 -17.25 -15.17 4.47
CA GLY A 7 -15.92 -15.66 4.12
C GLY A 7 -15.03 -14.53 3.58
N LEU A 8 -13.81 -14.45 4.09
CA LEU A 8 -12.79 -13.54 3.58
C LEU A 8 -12.16 -14.17 2.34
N ARG A 9 -12.31 -13.51 1.20
CA ARG A 9 -11.68 -13.95 -0.04
C ARG A 9 -10.22 -13.53 -0.06
N ILE A 10 -9.35 -14.50 -0.26
CA ILE A 10 -7.92 -14.26 -0.51
C ILE A 10 -7.75 -14.19 -2.02
N MET A 11 -7.22 -13.05 -2.49
CA MET A 11 -7.00 -12.78 -3.90
C MET A 11 -5.53 -12.62 -4.20
N ALA A 12 -5.10 -13.03 -5.40
CA ALA A 12 -3.76 -12.78 -5.89
C ALA A 12 -3.51 -11.27 -6.01
N ARG A 13 -2.40 -10.77 -5.47
CA ARG A 13 -1.95 -9.38 -5.61
C ARG A 13 -0.91 -9.21 -6.70
N GLY A 14 -0.28 -10.31 -7.14
CA GLY A 14 0.65 -10.40 -8.26
C GLY A 14 0.18 -11.44 -9.27
N GLY A 15 0.72 -11.40 -10.49
CA GLY A 15 0.52 -12.42 -11.51
C GLY A 15 1.66 -13.42 -11.55
N GLY A 16 1.41 -14.62 -12.07
CA GLY A 16 2.41 -15.66 -12.28
C GLY A 16 1.86 -17.06 -12.10
N GLN A 17 2.70 -18.08 -12.27
CA GLN A 17 2.36 -19.46 -12.04
C GLN A 17 2.34 -19.78 -10.54
N VAL A 18 1.34 -20.48 -10.07
CA VAL A 18 1.28 -20.97 -8.68
C VAL A 18 2.21 -22.16 -8.53
N VAL A 19 3.23 -22.02 -7.68
CA VAL A 19 4.21 -23.08 -7.40
C VAL A 19 3.75 -24.01 -6.30
N ALA A 20 3.10 -23.46 -5.27
CA ALA A 20 2.60 -24.25 -4.15
C ALA A 20 1.36 -23.61 -3.52
N VAL A 21 0.51 -24.48 -2.99
CA VAL A 21 -0.65 -24.11 -2.18
C VAL A 21 -0.53 -24.83 -0.85
N ASP A 22 -0.36 -24.07 0.23
CA ASP A 22 -0.19 -24.59 1.59
C ASP A 22 -1.54 -24.56 2.32
N GLY A 23 -2.31 -25.61 2.20
CA GLY A 23 -3.61 -25.84 2.82
C GLY A 23 -4.67 -26.30 1.82
N ASP A 24 -5.52 -27.14 2.29
CA ASP A 24 -6.66 -27.66 1.53
C ASP A 24 -7.99 -27.26 2.18
N ASP A 25 -9.09 -27.61 1.52
CA ASP A 25 -10.43 -27.39 2.07
C ASP A 25 -10.53 -28.00 3.47
N ASN A 26 -11.16 -27.27 4.38
CA ASN A 26 -11.35 -27.61 5.79
C ASN A 26 -10.12 -27.43 6.70
N ASP A 27 -8.95 -27.05 6.18
CA ASP A 27 -7.80 -26.79 7.01
C ASP A 27 -7.95 -25.51 7.85
N ARG A 28 -7.40 -25.52 9.06
CA ARG A 28 -7.31 -24.32 9.90
C ARG A 28 -6.10 -23.50 9.53
N VAL A 29 -6.30 -22.20 9.48
CA VAL A 29 -5.25 -21.22 9.13
C VAL A 29 -5.10 -20.16 10.21
N ALA A 30 -3.85 -19.78 10.49
CA ALA A 30 -3.55 -18.62 11.29
C ALA A 30 -3.42 -17.37 10.40
N ALA A 31 -3.75 -16.19 10.95
CA ALA A 31 -3.50 -14.92 10.29
C ALA A 31 -2.01 -14.72 9.99
N GLY A 32 -1.69 -14.11 8.84
CA GLY A 32 -0.31 -13.81 8.45
C GLY A 32 0.52 -15.01 7.98
N ARG A 33 -0.01 -16.24 7.96
CA ARG A 33 0.68 -17.40 7.38
C ARG A 33 0.56 -17.40 5.86
N GLY A 34 1.68 -17.71 5.17
CA GLY A 34 1.70 -17.94 3.72
C GLY A 34 0.82 -19.12 3.35
N ARG A 35 -0.01 -18.96 2.31
CA ARG A 35 -0.96 -20.00 1.85
C ARG A 35 -0.81 -20.34 0.38
N VAL A 36 -0.44 -19.38 -0.43
CA VAL A 36 -0.18 -19.60 -1.85
C VAL A 36 1.17 -18.96 -2.19
N ARG A 37 1.99 -19.69 -2.91
CA ARG A 37 3.26 -19.20 -3.45
C ARG A 37 3.16 -19.13 -4.97
N ILE A 38 3.34 -17.95 -5.49
CA ILE A 38 3.47 -17.67 -6.92
C ILE A 38 4.96 -17.73 -7.27
N ASP A 39 5.32 -18.14 -8.47
CA ASP A 39 6.71 -18.19 -8.92
C ASP A 39 7.39 -16.82 -8.73
N PRO A 40 8.45 -16.73 -7.92
CA PRO A 40 9.12 -15.49 -7.63
C PRO A 40 10.23 -15.13 -8.63
N VAL A 41 10.52 -15.95 -9.64
CA VAL A 41 11.71 -15.78 -10.48
C VAL A 41 11.71 -14.43 -11.17
N ASP A 42 10.64 -14.08 -11.86
CA ASP A 42 10.55 -12.81 -12.59
C ASP A 42 10.60 -11.61 -11.65
N ALA A 43 9.91 -11.69 -10.50
CA ALA A 43 9.92 -10.63 -9.49
C ALA A 43 11.32 -10.45 -8.88
N ARG A 44 12.04 -11.55 -8.62
CA ARG A 44 13.42 -11.52 -8.11
C ARG A 44 14.38 -10.88 -9.10
N LEU A 45 14.30 -11.29 -10.39
CA LEU A 45 15.13 -10.70 -11.45
C LEU A 45 14.84 -9.20 -11.63
N ALA A 46 13.58 -8.77 -11.50
CA ALA A 46 13.20 -7.37 -11.54
C ALA A 46 13.78 -6.60 -10.34
N ASP A 47 13.71 -7.18 -9.15
CA ASP A 47 14.29 -6.62 -7.93
C ASP A 47 15.81 -6.43 -8.07
N GLU A 48 16.54 -7.46 -8.48
CA GLU A 48 17.99 -7.41 -8.72
C GLU A 48 18.38 -6.32 -9.74
N ARG A 49 17.63 -6.20 -10.84
CA ARG A 49 17.85 -5.14 -11.83
C ARG A 49 17.63 -3.75 -11.25
N SER A 50 16.62 -3.60 -10.40
CA SER A 50 16.30 -2.33 -9.76
C SER A 50 17.41 -1.87 -8.80
N LEU A 51 18.02 -2.80 -8.07
CA LEU A 51 19.16 -2.53 -7.18
C LEU A 51 20.38 -2.04 -7.98
N VAL A 52 20.68 -2.69 -9.11
CA VAL A 52 21.78 -2.25 -10.02
C VAL A 52 21.48 -0.88 -10.61
N ALA A 53 20.24 -0.61 -11.00
CA ALA A 53 19.84 0.70 -11.51
C ALA A 53 19.99 1.80 -10.47
N LEU A 54 19.66 1.55 -9.20
CA LEU A 54 19.89 2.47 -8.10
C LEU A 54 21.40 2.76 -7.93
N ALA A 55 22.24 1.73 -7.90
CA ALA A 55 23.69 1.89 -7.81
C ALA A 55 24.27 2.71 -8.98
N SER A 56 23.72 2.54 -10.19
CA SER A 56 24.10 3.36 -11.35
C SER A 56 23.68 4.82 -11.19
N ALA A 57 22.42 5.07 -10.77
CA ALA A 57 21.91 6.43 -10.56
C ALA A 57 22.73 7.21 -9.53
N VAL A 58 23.15 6.54 -8.44
CA VAL A 58 24.03 7.11 -7.42
C VAL A 58 25.38 7.53 -8.04
N ARG A 59 26.05 6.64 -8.78
CA ARG A 59 27.35 6.93 -9.42
C ARG A 59 27.24 8.00 -10.49
N ASP A 60 26.18 8.02 -11.29
CA ASP A 60 25.96 9.04 -12.32
C ASP A 60 25.73 10.41 -11.69
N THR A 61 24.97 10.47 -10.59
CA THR A 61 24.80 11.71 -9.82
C THR A 61 26.13 12.21 -9.25
N CYS A 62 26.94 11.32 -8.69
CA CYS A 62 28.27 11.69 -8.18
C CYS A 62 29.20 12.16 -9.29
N ARG A 63 29.14 11.57 -10.47
CA ARG A 63 29.91 12.03 -11.65
C ARG A 63 29.51 13.45 -12.04
N LEU A 64 28.22 13.78 -12.09
CA LEU A 64 27.75 15.12 -12.39
C LEU A 64 28.22 16.16 -11.34
N GLN A 65 28.22 15.79 -10.07
CA GLN A 65 28.74 16.64 -9.00
C GLN A 65 30.25 16.86 -9.14
N ALA A 66 31.02 15.84 -9.56
CA ALA A 66 32.43 15.97 -9.85
C ALA A 66 32.69 16.95 -11.01
N GLN A 67 31.90 16.82 -12.10
CA GLN A 67 31.97 17.73 -13.25
C GLN A 67 31.63 19.17 -12.85
N LEU A 68 30.65 19.39 -12.00
CA LEU A 68 30.29 20.70 -11.49
C LEU A 68 31.49 21.35 -10.76
N ARG A 69 32.16 20.61 -9.87
CA ARG A 69 33.34 21.08 -9.15
C ARG A 69 34.53 21.39 -10.08
N GLU A 70 34.72 20.57 -11.12
CA GLU A 70 35.75 20.80 -12.16
C GLU A 70 35.49 22.12 -12.90
N THR A 71 34.24 22.33 -13.34
CA THR A 71 33.85 23.57 -14.01
C THR A 71 34.01 24.79 -13.09
N GLU A 72 33.67 24.66 -11.80
CA GLU A 72 33.92 25.73 -10.83
C GLU A 72 35.43 26.06 -10.67
N ALA A 73 36.27 25.03 -10.71
CA ALA A 73 37.71 25.26 -10.69
C ALA A 73 38.20 25.97 -11.98
N ALA A 74 37.66 25.57 -13.14
CA ALA A 74 37.94 26.24 -14.41
C ALA A 74 37.50 27.72 -14.40
N ILE A 75 36.34 28.04 -13.83
CA ILE A 75 35.86 29.43 -13.64
C ILE A 75 36.84 30.23 -12.79
N ARG A 76 37.33 29.66 -11.69
CA ARG A 76 38.34 30.36 -10.86
C ARG A 76 39.58 30.69 -11.67
N MET A 77 40.11 29.79 -12.49
CA MET A 77 41.24 30.03 -13.38
C MET A 77 40.94 31.14 -14.41
N ARG A 78 39.77 31.09 -15.08
CA ARG A 78 39.35 32.10 -16.06
C ARG A 78 39.21 33.49 -15.43
N ARG A 79 38.72 33.57 -14.19
CA ARG A 79 38.67 34.86 -13.45
C ARG A 79 40.03 35.45 -13.17
N VAL A 80 41.03 34.62 -12.88
CA VAL A 80 42.41 35.06 -12.69
C VAL A 80 42.98 35.57 -14.03
N ASP A 81 42.81 34.86 -15.14
CA ASP A 81 43.24 35.27 -16.47
C ASP A 81 42.62 36.61 -16.89
N LEU A 82 41.29 36.74 -16.74
CA LEU A 82 40.60 38.00 -17.04
C LEU A 82 41.18 39.17 -16.23
N ARG A 83 41.46 38.97 -14.94
CA ARG A 83 42.09 40.00 -14.08
C ARG A 83 43.47 40.39 -14.60
N GLN A 84 44.31 39.40 -14.97
CA GLN A 84 45.64 39.68 -15.53
C GLN A 84 45.57 40.48 -16.85
N LYS A 85 44.62 40.13 -17.75
CA LYS A 85 44.41 40.86 -19.01
C LYS A 85 43.89 42.28 -18.78
N ALA A 86 42.97 42.44 -17.80
CA ALA A 86 42.46 43.77 -17.41
C ALA A 86 43.58 44.69 -16.84
N ASP A 87 44.45 44.16 -15.96
CA ASP A 87 45.54 44.86 -15.39
C ASP A 87 46.60 45.28 -16.49
N ASN A 88 46.83 44.38 -17.47
CA ASN A 88 47.68 44.67 -18.61
C ASN A 88 47.10 45.80 -19.47
N LEU A 89 45.79 45.74 -19.80
CA LEU A 89 45.12 46.81 -20.54
C LEU A 89 45.24 48.15 -19.80
N ALA A 90 44.92 48.16 -18.49
CA ALA A 90 45.04 49.40 -17.67
C ALA A 90 46.41 50.01 -17.68
N ARG A 91 47.49 49.20 -17.57
CA ARG A 91 48.87 49.66 -17.68
C ARG A 91 49.18 50.26 -19.08
N ARG A 92 48.72 49.59 -20.17
CA ARG A 92 48.94 50.09 -21.55
C ARG A 92 48.14 51.34 -21.85
N GLU A 93 46.97 51.51 -21.31
CA GLU A 93 46.15 52.71 -21.41
C GLU A 93 46.81 53.89 -20.65
N ALA A 94 47.39 53.63 -19.48
CA ALA A 94 48.17 54.65 -18.74
C ALA A 94 49.39 55.08 -19.49
N LEU A 95 50.18 54.16 -20.08
CA LEU A 95 51.32 54.44 -20.91
C LEU A 95 50.98 55.19 -22.23
N GLY A 96 49.83 54.87 -22.81
CA GLY A 96 49.27 55.50 -23.99
C GLY A 96 48.94 56.99 -23.76
N ARG A 97 48.47 57.35 -22.58
CA ARG A 97 48.24 58.74 -22.14
C ARG A 97 49.57 59.53 -22.04
N ALA A 98 50.65 58.85 -21.78
CA ALA A 98 51.99 59.39 -21.77
C ALA A 98 52.74 59.34 -23.14
N ASN A 99 52.02 58.99 -24.23
CA ASN A 99 52.55 58.71 -25.58
C ASN A 99 53.64 57.64 -25.65
N ALA A 100 53.67 56.71 -24.66
CA ALA A 100 54.69 55.67 -24.56
C ALA A 100 54.18 54.27 -24.99
N SER A 101 52.95 54.16 -25.56
CA SER A 101 52.39 52.92 -26.10
C SER A 101 51.59 53.12 -27.39
N GLY A 102 51.82 52.29 -28.42
CA GLY A 102 51.14 52.34 -29.72
C GLY A 102 49.61 52.05 -29.65
N ALA A 103 48.88 52.63 -30.62
CA ALA A 103 47.42 52.42 -30.70
C ALA A 103 47.09 50.96 -30.92
N GLU A 104 47.86 50.22 -31.71
CA GLU A 104 47.72 48.81 -32.01
C GLU A 104 47.92 47.92 -30.77
N GLU A 105 48.91 48.18 -29.96
CA GLU A 105 49.17 47.45 -28.71
C GLU A 105 48.02 47.61 -27.70
N ARG A 106 47.41 48.80 -27.61
CA ARG A 106 46.23 49.03 -26.78
C ARG A 106 44.98 48.26 -27.30
N LYS A 107 44.84 48.23 -28.65
CA LYS A 107 43.75 47.42 -29.28
C LYS A 107 43.93 45.95 -28.98
N HIS A 108 45.15 45.40 -29.20
CA HIS A 108 45.43 44.01 -28.85
C HIS A 108 45.17 43.66 -27.37
N ALA A 109 45.52 44.54 -26.47
CA ALA A 109 45.28 44.36 -25.05
C ALA A 109 43.77 44.40 -24.72
N ARG A 110 42.98 45.23 -25.41
CA ARG A 110 41.51 45.29 -25.26
C ARG A 110 40.86 44.01 -25.81
N ASP A 111 41.26 43.58 -27.01
CA ASP A 111 40.77 42.38 -27.64
C ASP A 111 41.09 41.12 -26.76
N ALA A 112 42.31 41.08 -26.18
CA ALA A 112 42.69 40.00 -25.28
C ALA A 112 41.86 39.98 -23.98
N ARG A 113 41.52 41.14 -23.41
CA ARG A 113 40.65 41.24 -22.24
C ARG A 113 39.22 40.83 -22.58
N GLU A 114 38.70 41.25 -23.74
CA GLU A 114 37.38 40.90 -24.21
C GLU A 114 37.25 39.39 -24.44
N ASN A 115 38.22 38.76 -25.12
CA ASN A 115 38.26 37.30 -25.30
C ASN A 115 38.29 36.57 -23.97
N ALA A 116 39.03 37.03 -22.96
CA ALA A 116 39.05 36.44 -21.64
C ALA A 116 37.70 36.59 -20.92
N ALA A 117 36.98 37.70 -21.12
CA ALA A 117 35.66 37.91 -20.56
C ALA A 117 34.61 36.96 -21.18
N VAL A 118 34.65 36.80 -22.52
CA VAL A 118 33.75 35.83 -23.22
C VAL A 118 34.05 34.40 -22.77
N ALA A 119 35.33 34.04 -22.63
CA ALA A 119 35.72 32.71 -22.15
C ALA A 119 35.24 32.42 -20.71
N LEU A 120 35.24 33.44 -19.84
CA LEU A 120 34.68 33.33 -18.50
C LEU A 120 33.16 33.15 -18.55
N ALA A 121 32.45 33.97 -19.31
CA ALA A 121 31.01 33.88 -19.45
C ALA A 121 30.56 32.49 -19.97
N ALA A 122 31.27 31.94 -20.97
CA ALA A 122 30.99 30.60 -21.48
C ALA A 122 31.16 29.51 -20.39
N ALA A 123 32.21 29.61 -19.57
CA ALA A 123 32.37 28.64 -18.45
C ALA A 123 31.31 28.81 -17.34
N GLU A 124 30.85 30.04 -17.11
CA GLU A 124 29.77 30.31 -16.15
C GLU A 124 28.44 29.74 -16.65
N GLU A 125 28.14 29.81 -17.95
CA GLU A 125 26.96 29.18 -18.55
C GLU A 125 27.03 27.64 -18.51
N GLU A 126 28.21 27.06 -18.77
CA GLU A 126 28.42 25.61 -18.62
C GLU A 126 28.13 25.15 -17.17
N ARG A 127 28.65 25.89 -16.18
CA ARG A 127 28.32 25.61 -14.77
C ARG A 127 26.86 25.74 -14.47
N ASN A 128 26.17 26.74 -15.00
CA ASN A 128 24.74 26.96 -14.81
C ASN A 128 23.92 25.79 -15.40
N ALA A 129 24.32 25.29 -16.58
CA ALA A 129 23.69 24.13 -17.20
C ALA A 129 23.81 22.85 -16.34
N LEU A 130 25.01 22.60 -15.76
CA LEU A 130 25.23 21.48 -14.84
C LEU A 130 24.44 21.66 -13.53
N ALA A 131 24.43 22.85 -12.97
CA ALA A 131 23.71 23.18 -11.74
C ALA A 131 22.20 23.08 -11.90
N ALA A 132 21.66 23.31 -13.10
CA ALA A 132 20.23 23.15 -13.38
C ALA A 132 19.76 21.67 -13.32
N VAL A 133 20.64 20.71 -13.55
CA VAL A 133 20.36 19.27 -13.46
C VAL A 133 20.49 18.77 -12.01
N LEU A 134 21.41 19.37 -11.26
CA LEU A 134 21.67 19.01 -9.87
C LEU A 134 20.93 19.96 -8.94
N LEU A 135 20.06 19.39 -8.09
CA LEU A 135 19.47 20.16 -7.00
C LEU A 135 20.51 20.38 -5.90
N ASP A 136 20.42 21.52 -5.21
CA ASP A 136 21.23 21.77 -4.00
C ASP A 136 20.66 21.01 -2.80
N THR A 137 20.65 19.69 -2.93
CA THR A 137 20.10 18.75 -1.94
C THR A 137 21.06 17.58 -1.75
N GLY A 138 20.86 16.81 -0.68
CA GLY A 138 21.64 15.61 -0.42
C GLY A 138 21.51 14.56 -1.54
N LEU A 139 22.52 13.69 -1.67
CA LEU A 139 22.59 12.65 -2.71
C LEU A 139 21.32 11.80 -2.79
N ALA A 140 20.80 11.37 -1.64
CA ALA A 140 19.57 10.55 -1.55
C ALA A 140 18.32 11.29 -2.05
N GLU A 141 18.34 12.62 -2.03
CA GLU A 141 17.21 13.48 -2.41
C GLU A 141 17.22 13.87 -3.89
N GLN A 142 18.31 13.58 -4.61
CA GLN A 142 18.41 13.86 -6.03
C GLN A 142 17.31 13.10 -6.81
N PRO A 143 16.64 13.74 -7.78
CA PRO A 143 15.51 13.15 -8.48
C PRO A 143 15.80 11.78 -9.10
N ALA A 144 16.97 11.61 -9.72
CA ALA A 144 17.38 10.35 -10.33
C ALA A 144 17.53 9.24 -9.29
N VAL A 145 18.14 9.52 -8.14
CA VAL A 145 18.32 8.56 -7.04
C VAL A 145 16.98 8.22 -6.40
N ARG A 146 16.13 9.22 -6.13
CA ARG A 146 14.77 9.02 -5.60
C ARG A 146 13.90 8.17 -6.53
N GLN A 147 13.96 8.42 -7.82
CA GLN A 147 13.22 7.63 -8.81
C GLN A 147 13.70 6.17 -8.81
N ALA A 148 15.00 5.94 -8.81
CA ALA A 148 15.57 4.61 -8.74
C ALA A 148 15.22 3.90 -7.43
N ALA A 149 15.29 4.60 -6.29
CA ALA A 149 14.87 4.07 -4.99
C ALA A 149 13.38 3.72 -4.93
N ALA A 150 12.51 4.52 -5.55
CA ALA A 150 11.09 4.20 -5.67
C ALA A 150 10.88 2.92 -6.47
N ASN A 151 11.61 2.74 -7.58
CA ASN A 151 11.53 1.51 -8.38
C ASN A 151 12.01 0.28 -7.60
N VAL A 152 13.04 0.41 -6.75
CA VAL A 152 13.46 -0.67 -5.84
C VAL A 152 12.32 -1.07 -4.89
N ARG A 153 11.63 -0.10 -4.28
CA ARG A 153 10.49 -0.38 -3.40
C ARG A 153 9.37 -1.11 -4.13
N ASP A 154 9.08 -0.70 -5.36
CA ASP A 154 8.03 -1.32 -6.18
C ASP A 154 8.37 -2.77 -6.55
N CYS A 155 9.60 -3.04 -7.00
CA CYS A 155 10.07 -4.38 -7.35
C CYS A 155 10.13 -5.29 -6.11
N TRP A 156 10.66 -4.79 -5.00
CA TRP A 156 10.67 -5.50 -3.72
C TRP A 156 9.25 -5.83 -3.25
N LEU A 157 8.32 -4.89 -3.33
CA LEU A 157 6.92 -5.13 -2.96
C LEU A 157 6.27 -6.19 -3.87
N ALA A 158 6.58 -6.18 -5.17
CA ALA A 158 6.12 -7.19 -6.10
C ALA A 158 6.65 -8.59 -5.71
N LEU A 159 7.91 -8.68 -5.29
CA LEU A 159 8.51 -9.91 -4.78
C LEU A 159 7.83 -10.39 -3.49
N GLN A 160 7.54 -9.50 -2.52
CA GLN A 160 6.80 -9.86 -1.31
C GLN A 160 5.40 -10.40 -1.63
N ARG A 161 4.75 -9.88 -2.67
CA ARG A 161 3.40 -10.27 -3.09
C ARG A 161 3.33 -11.64 -3.78
N THR A 162 4.47 -12.25 -4.12
CA THR A 162 4.51 -13.65 -4.61
C THR A 162 4.13 -14.66 -3.52
N THR A 163 4.25 -14.27 -2.25
CA THR A 163 3.76 -15.05 -1.11
C THR A 163 2.45 -14.44 -0.61
N VAL A 164 1.36 -15.15 -0.85
CA VAL A 164 0.01 -14.70 -0.44
C VAL A 164 -0.28 -15.17 0.96
N LEU A 165 -0.51 -14.20 1.87
CA LEU A 165 -0.78 -14.46 3.29
C LEU A 165 -2.28 -14.52 3.57
N SER A 166 -2.66 -15.33 4.57
CA SER A 166 -4.04 -15.31 5.09
C SER A 166 -4.33 -14.00 5.84
N PRO A 167 -5.41 -13.28 5.48
CA PRO A 167 -5.78 -12.03 6.15
C PRO A 167 -6.35 -12.22 7.55
N ALA A 168 -6.79 -13.44 7.91
CA ALA A 168 -7.36 -13.75 9.22
C ALA A 168 -7.10 -15.19 9.62
N ALA A 169 -7.22 -15.47 10.91
CA ALA A 169 -7.29 -16.82 11.41
C ALA A 169 -8.71 -17.39 11.16
N GLY A 170 -8.78 -18.64 10.72
CA GLY A 170 -10.07 -19.25 10.39
C GLY A 170 -9.92 -20.65 9.79
N GLN A 171 -10.95 -21.10 9.08
CA GLN A 171 -10.94 -22.33 8.32
C GLN A 171 -11.09 -22.04 6.83
N ILE A 172 -10.34 -22.76 5.99
CA ILE A 172 -10.48 -22.70 4.52
C ILE A 172 -11.83 -23.35 4.17
N ALA A 173 -12.73 -22.55 3.61
CA ALA A 173 -14.04 -23.04 3.17
C ALA A 173 -14.03 -23.54 1.73
N LYS A 174 -13.18 -22.91 0.90
CA LYS A 174 -13.05 -23.25 -0.50
C LYS A 174 -11.70 -22.82 -1.03
N ARG A 175 -10.98 -23.76 -1.62
CA ARG A 175 -9.81 -23.51 -2.44
C ARG A 175 -10.23 -23.40 -3.92
N SER A 176 -9.85 -22.31 -4.58
CA SER A 176 -10.22 -22.04 -5.97
C SER A 176 -9.03 -22.12 -6.92
N VAL A 177 -7.82 -22.42 -6.43
CA VAL A 177 -6.58 -22.44 -7.21
C VAL A 177 -5.81 -23.73 -6.97
N GLN A 178 -5.05 -24.17 -7.98
CA GLN A 178 -4.18 -25.34 -7.91
C GLN A 178 -2.73 -24.99 -8.26
N ALA A 179 -1.77 -25.81 -7.79
CA ALA A 179 -0.38 -25.69 -8.21
C ALA A 179 -0.27 -25.95 -9.73
N GLY A 180 0.54 -25.16 -10.41
CA GLY A 180 0.67 -25.15 -11.86
C GLY A 180 -0.24 -24.19 -12.60
N GLU A 181 -1.28 -23.66 -11.95
CA GLU A 181 -2.21 -22.70 -12.54
C GLU A 181 -1.57 -21.31 -12.66
N VAL A 182 -1.90 -20.57 -13.72
CA VAL A 182 -1.45 -19.21 -13.93
C VAL A 182 -2.53 -18.26 -13.42
N VAL A 183 -2.16 -17.36 -12.53
CA VAL A 183 -3.07 -16.37 -11.91
C VAL A 183 -2.68 -14.95 -12.28
N SER A 184 -3.69 -14.08 -12.33
CA SER A 184 -3.54 -12.63 -12.53
C SER A 184 -3.93 -11.88 -11.25
N PRO A 185 -3.49 -10.62 -11.06
CA PRO A 185 -3.97 -9.80 -9.96
C PRO A 185 -5.49 -9.75 -9.90
N GLY A 186 -6.06 -9.98 -8.72
CA GLY A 186 -7.51 -10.06 -8.52
C GLY A 186 -8.12 -11.46 -8.70
N THR A 187 -7.36 -12.48 -9.11
CA THR A 187 -7.84 -13.86 -9.15
C THR A 187 -8.15 -14.37 -7.74
N PRO A 188 -9.36 -14.91 -7.46
CA PRO A 188 -9.67 -15.47 -6.17
C PRO A 188 -8.91 -16.80 -5.98
N LEU A 189 -8.18 -16.92 -4.87
CA LEU A 189 -7.34 -18.08 -4.57
C LEU A 189 -8.03 -19.04 -3.59
N MET A 190 -8.56 -18.50 -2.50
CA MET A 190 -9.28 -19.27 -1.50
C MET A 190 -10.21 -18.38 -0.67
N THR A 191 -11.12 -19.01 0.06
CA THR A 191 -12.01 -18.33 1.01
C THR A 191 -11.74 -18.85 2.41
N VAL A 192 -11.49 -17.96 3.37
CA VAL A 192 -11.29 -18.29 4.79
C VAL A 192 -12.45 -17.75 5.58
N ILE A 193 -13.02 -18.59 6.45
CA ILE A 193 -14.11 -18.21 7.37
C ILE A 193 -13.57 -18.16 8.79
N PRO A 194 -13.63 -17.00 9.46
CA PRO A 194 -13.23 -16.85 10.86
C PRO A 194 -14.31 -17.44 11.79
N LEU A 195 -14.16 -18.70 12.18
CA LEU A 195 -15.16 -19.41 13.00
C LEU A 195 -15.23 -18.95 14.47
N HIS A 196 -14.33 -18.08 14.90
CA HIS A 196 -14.31 -17.53 16.27
C HIS A 196 -15.31 -16.39 16.50
N ARG A 197 -15.92 -15.88 15.43
CA ARG A 197 -16.97 -14.85 15.44
C ARG A 197 -18.02 -15.15 14.38
N LEU A 198 -19.13 -15.65 14.84
CA LEU A 198 -20.27 -15.96 13.99
C LEU A 198 -21.48 -15.17 14.46
N TRP A 199 -22.37 -14.90 13.53
CA TRP A 199 -23.69 -14.38 13.83
C TRP A 199 -24.72 -15.26 13.15
N HIS A 200 -25.94 -15.17 13.65
CA HIS A 200 -27.09 -15.84 13.08
C HIS A 200 -28.12 -14.82 12.62
N ASP A 201 -28.51 -14.86 11.36
CA ASP A 201 -29.62 -14.06 10.83
C ASP A 201 -30.94 -14.86 10.98
N ALA A 202 -31.64 -14.62 12.08
CA ALA A 202 -32.88 -15.33 12.42
C ALA A 202 -34.06 -14.64 11.76
N ASN A 203 -34.87 -15.42 11.02
CA ASN A 203 -36.04 -14.93 10.28
C ASN A 203 -37.29 -14.94 11.15
N PHE A 204 -37.60 -13.84 11.83
CA PHE A 204 -38.81 -13.69 12.66
C PHE A 204 -39.99 -13.22 11.84
N LYS A 205 -41.21 -13.67 12.23
CA LYS A 205 -42.45 -13.17 11.66
C LYS A 205 -42.65 -11.69 12.11
N GLU A 206 -43.26 -10.87 11.27
CA GLU A 206 -43.57 -9.46 11.58
C GLU A 206 -44.24 -9.30 12.95
N VAL A 207 -45.21 -10.14 13.29
CA VAL A 207 -45.93 -10.10 14.57
C VAL A 207 -45.04 -10.37 15.79
N GLN A 208 -43.91 -11.03 15.63
CA GLN A 208 -42.95 -11.31 16.70
C GLN A 208 -42.01 -10.16 17.01
N LEU A 209 -41.89 -9.17 16.12
CA LEU A 209 -40.98 -8.07 16.26
C LEU A 209 -41.48 -6.96 17.21
N HIS A 210 -42.73 -6.98 17.57
CA HIS A 210 -43.40 -5.91 18.35
C HIS A 210 -42.62 -5.54 19.63
N GLN A 211 -42.10 -6.53 20.36
CA GLN A 211 -41.36 -6.31 21.60
C GLN A 211 -39.83 -6.47 21.46
N MET A 212 -39.34 -6.81 20.26
CA MET A 212 -37.90 -7.00 20.05
C MET A 212 -37.15 -5.67 20.00
N ARG A 213 -35.98 -5.63 20.63
CA ARG A 213 -35.08 -4.46 20.69
C ARG A 213 -33.65 -4.89 20.52
N ILE A 214 -32.81 -3.97 20.03
CA ILE A 214 -31.37 -4.14 19.97
C ILE A 214 -30.82 -4.26 21.39
N GLY A 215 -29.90 -5.20 21.61
CA GLY A 215 -29.28 -5.49 22.89
C GLY A 215 -29.94 -6.63 23.69
N GLN A 216 -31.16 -7.05 23.33
CA GLN A 216 -31.83 -8.12 24.02
C GLN A 216 -31.04 -9.44 23.95
N PRO A 217 -30.99 -10.21 25.03
CA PRO A 217 -30.35 -11.52 25.04
C PRO A 217 -31.13 -12.55 24.23
N ALA A 218 -30.40 -13.42 23.57
CA ALA A 218 -30.95 -14.49 22.77
C ALA A 218 -30.27 -15.82 23.11
N VAL A 219 -31.05 -16.88 23.04
CA VAL A 219 -30.61 -18.25 23.20
C VAL A 219 -30.78 -18.97 21.87
N ILE A 220 -29.67 -19.59 21.40
CA ILE A 220 -29.62 -20.26 20.10
C ILE A 220 -29.33 -21.74 20.34
N ARG A 221 -30.09 -22.61 19.71
CA ARG A 221 -29.87 -24.05 19.68
C ARG A 221 -29.70 -24.50 18.25
N VAL A 222 -28.65 -25.26 17.99
CA VAL A 222 -28.28 -25.74 16.66
C VAL A 222 -28.42 -27.24 16.61
N ASP A 223 -29.02 -27.74 15.55
CA ASP A 223 -29.31 -29.18 15.41
C ASP A 223 -28.06 -30.06 15.37
N MET A 224 -26.92 -29.51 14.96
CA MET A 224 -25.63 -30.20 14.93
C MET A 224 -25.22 -30.82 16.27
N TYR A 225 -25.62 -30.22 17.39
CA TYR A 225 -25.32 -30.69 18.75
C TYR A 225 -26.53 -31.27 19.48
N GLY A 226 -27.61 -31.66 18.74
CA GLY A 226 -28.75 -32.38 19.29
C GLY A 226 -29.59 -31.64 20.34
N GLY A 227 -29.37 -30.35 20.52
CA GLY A 227 -30.12 -29.54 21.50
C GLY A 227 -29.54 -29.49 22.91
N ASP A 228 -28.48 -30.25 23.20
CA ASP A 228 -27.82 -30.27 24.51
C ASP A 228 -26.91 -29.03 24.70
N VAL A 229 -26.44 -28.46 23.58
CA VAL A 229 -25.62 -27.26 23.58
C VAL A 229 -26.46 -26.02 23.30
N THR A 230 -26.31 -25.05 24.18
CA THR A 230 -26.99 -23.76 24.08
C THR A 230 -25.97 -22.65 23.90
N TYR A 231 -26.18 -21.87 22.86
CA TYR A 231 -25.35 -20.68 22.61
C TYR A 231 -26.07 -19.43 23.07
N HIS A 232 -25.33 -18.54 23.68
CA HIS A 232 -25.81 -17.23 24.09
C HIS A 232 -25.47 -16.19 23.03
N GLY A 233 -26.34 -15.23 22.85
CA GLY A 233 -26.12 -14.15 21.90
C GLY A 233 -26.90 -12.91 22.25
N ARG A 234 -26.72 -11.87 21.45
CA ARG A 234 -27.46 -10.61 21.58
C ARG A 234 -27.97 -10.13 20.24
N VAL A 235 -29.16 -9.55 20.25
CA VAL A 235 -29.72 -8.89 19.07
C VAL A 235 -28.87 -7.64 18.76
N THR A 236 -28.25 -7.61 17.58
CA THR A 236 -27.40 -6.48 17.15
C THR A 236 -28.03 -5.61 16.09
N GLY A 237 -29.08 -6.09 15.41
CA GLY A 237 -29.77 -5.28 14.41
C GLY A 237 -30.90 -6.01 13.71
N PHE A 238 -31.72 -5.24 13.05
CA PHE A 238 -32.82 -5.68 12.20
C PHE A 238 -32.46 -5.35 10.75
N SER A 239 -32.82 -6.24 9.82
CA SER A 239 -32.72 -5.93 8.40
C SER A 239 -33.64 -4.76 8.05
N ALA A 240 -33.20 -3.90 7.13
CA ALA A 240 -33.99 -2.75 6.67
C ALA A 240 -35.27 -3.14 5.89
N GLY A 241 -35.42 -4.41 5.54
CA GLY A 241 -36.58 -4.94 4.82
C GLY A 241 -36.81 -6.42 5.06
N THR A 242 -37.97 -6.89 4.60
CA THR A 242 -38.29 -8.31 4.62
C THR A 242 -37.45 -9.09 3.62
N GLY A 243 -37.24 -10.37 3.85
CA GLY A 243 -36.45 -11.21 2.93
C GLY A 243 -37.02 -11.23 1.49
N SER A 244 -38.35 -11.13 1.34
CA SER A 244 -38.99 -11.03 0.03
C SER A 244 -38.77 -9.68 -0.67
N ALA A 245 -38.72 -8.56 0.08
CA ALA A 245 -38.52 -7.23 -0.49
C ALA A 245 -37.08 -7.00 -0.93
N LEU A 246 -36.12 -7.66 -0.27
CA LEU A 246 -34.70 -7.54 -0.58
C LEU A 246 -34.14 -8.68 -1.45
N SER A 247 -35.03 -9.57 -1.96
CA SER A 247 -34.63 -10.64 -2.87
C SER A 247 -34.29 -10.07 -4.26
N LEU A 248 -33.36 -10.74 -4.99
CA LEU A 248 -32.99 -10.39 -6.37
C LEU A 248 -34.19 -10.40 -7.34
N LEU A 249 -35.21 -11.18 -7.05
CA LEU A 249 -36.48 -11.28 -7.81
C LEU A 249 -37.63 -11.14 -6.84
N PRO A 250 -38.06 -9.91 -6.50
CA PRO A 250 -39.22 -9.72 -5.67
C PRO A 250 -40.49 -10.31 -6.35
N PRO A 251 -41.35 -11.05 -5.66
CA PRO A 251 -42.58 -11.57 -6.22
C PRO A 251 -43.50 -10.41 -6.62
N GLN A 252 -43.74 -10.24 -7.92
CA GLN A 252 -44.67 -9.25 -8.44
C GLN A 252 -46.06 -9.89 -8.64
N ASN A 253 -47.01 -9.52 -7.79
CA ASN A 253 -48.44 -9.85 -8.00
C ASN A 253 -49.07 -8.73 -8.83
N ALA A 254 -48.87 -8.74 -10.16
CA ALA A 254 -49.37 -7.70 -11.06
C ALA A 254 -50.90 -7.90 -11.39
N THR A 255 -51.45 -9.07 -11.16
CA THR A 255 -52.84 -9.42 -11.61
C THR A 255 -53.49 -10.39 -10.64
N GLY A 256 -53.90 -9.96 -9.47
CA GLY A 256 -54.61 -10.85 -8.56
C GLY A 256 -55.11 -10.17 -7.31
N ASN A 257 -56.08 -10.84 -6.59
CA ASN A 257 -56.56 -10.39 -5.31
C ASN A 257 -55.39 -10.25 -4.33
N TRP A 258 -55.30 -9.09 -3.67
CA TRP A 258 -54.32 -8.88 -2.63
C TRP A 258 -54.54 -9.84 -1.46
N ILE A 259 -53.59 -10.74 -1.21
CA ILE A 259 -53.58 -11.65 -0.06
C ILE A 259 -52.51 -11.19 0.91
N LYS A 260 -52.88 -10.93 2.18
CA LYS A 260 -51.93 -10.62 3.24
C LYS A 260 -51.08 -11.85 3.59
N ILE A 261 -49.84 -11.90 3.10
CA ILE A 261 -48.87 -12.94 3.44
C ILE A 261 -48.01 -12.44 4.59
N VAL A 262 -47.88 -13.26 5.64
CA VAL A 262 -47.02 -12.95 6.79
C VAL A 262 -45.56 -12.87 6.33
N GLN A 263 -45.00 -11.69 6.41
CA GLN A 263 -43.61 -11.44 6.05
C GLN A 263 -42.64 -11.83 7.17
N ARG A 264 -41.40 -12.17 6.79
CA ARG A 264 -40.32 -12.43 7.75
C ARG A 264 -39.23 -11.40 7.60
N VAL A 265 -38.74 -10.91 8.73
CA VAL A 265 -37.63 -9.95 8.79
C VAL A 265 -36.42 -10.66 9.39
N PRO A 266 -35.25 -10.61 8.73
CA PRO A 266 -34.00 -11.09 9.29
C PRO A 266 -33.58 -10.23 10.47
N VAL A 267 -33.29 -10.84 11.58
CA VAL A 267 -32.77 -10.21 12.80
C VAL A 267 -31.37 -10.78 13.04
N ARG A 268 -30.39 -9.92 13.13
CA ARG A 268 -29.01 -10.33 13.38
C ARG A 268 -28.76 -10.53 14.85
N ILE A 269 -28.22 -11.68 15.19
CA ILE A 269 -27.85 -12.06 16.54
C ILE A 269 -26.39 -12.48 16.54
N GLU A 270 -25.57 -11.74 17.26
CA GLU A 270 -24.16 -12.05 17.46
C GLU A 270 -24.04 -13.12 18.54
N ILE A 271 -23.28 -14.18 18.26
CA ILE A 271 -23.08 -15.31 19.17
C ILE A 271 -21.88 -14.99 20.06
N ASP A 272 -21.96 -15.38 21.33
CA ASP A 272 -20.85 -15.18 22.28
C ASP A 272 -19.62 -15.96 21.81
N PRO A 273 -18.46 -15.31 21.64
CA PRO A 273 -17.23 -15.99 21.26
C PRO A 273 -16.76 -17.06 22.26
N ALA A 274 -17.19 -17.01 23.52
CA ALA A 274 -16.87 -18.02 24.51
C ALA A 274 -17.51 -19.37 24.16
N ASP A 275 -18.79 -19.35 23.82
CA ASP A 275 -19.55 -20.56 23.43
C ASP A 275 -18.98 -21.17 22.13
N LEU A 276 -18.56 -20.32 21.17
CA LEU A 276 -17.94 -20.76 19.93
C LEU A 276 -16.56 -21.42 20.12
N ARG A 277 -15.82 -21.06 21.17
CA ARG A 277 -14.55 -21.72 21.50
C ARG A 277 -14.75 -23.11 22.08
N GLU A 278 -15.78 -23.28 22.91
CA GLU A 278 -16.12 -24.55 23.55
C GLU A 278 -16.79 -25.51 22.56
N HIS A 279 -17.72 -24.98 21.78
CA HIS A 279 -18.49 -25.72 20.78
C HIS A 279 -18.42 -25.01 19.41
N PRO A 280 -17.46 -25.34 18.56
CA PRO A 280 -17.30 -24.68 17.24
C PRO A 280 -18.49 -24.91 16.32
N LEU A 281 -18.98 -23.86 15.66
CA LEU A 281 -20.06 -23.93 14.68
C LEU A 281 -19.54 -23.81 13.25
N LEU A 282 -20.26 -24.43 12.34
CA LEU A 282 -20.09 -24.26 10.91
C LEU A 282 -21.10 -23.23 10.38
N VAL A 283 -20.76 -22.64 9.23
CA VAL A 283 -21.65 -21.68 8.55
C VAL A 283 -22.76 -22.45 7.79
N GLY A 284 -23.98 -21.90 7.74
CA GLY A 284 -25.10 -22.48 7.00
C GLY A 284 -25.93 -23.48 7.80
N LEU A 285 -25.63 -23.66 9.08
CA LEU A 285 -26.42 -24.56 9.94
C LEU A 285 -27.77 -23.94 10.31
N SER A 286 -28.80 -24.81 10.38
CA SER A 286 -30.12 -24.46 10.90
C SER A 286 -30.09 -24.29 12.41
N ALA A 287 -30.82 -23.30 12.92
CA ALA A 287 -30.92 -23.06 14.33
C ALA A 287 -32.31 -22.58 14.75
N VAL A 288 -32.65 -22.89 15.99
CA VAL A 288 -33.83 -22.35 16.68
C VAL A 288 -33.36 -21.26 17.63
N VAL A 289 -33.94 -20.07 17.49
CA VAL A 289 -33.59 -18.90 18.29
C VAL A 289 -34.77 -18.48 19.16
N LYS A 290 -34.48 -18.23 20.44
CA LYS A 290 -35.40 -17.62 21.40
C LYS A 290 -34.79 -16.30 21.89
N VAL A 291 -35.51 -15.19 21.69
CA VAL A 291 -35.13 -13.89 22.20
C VAL A 291 -35.94 -13.59 23.45
N ASP A 292 -35.27 -13.18 24.51
CA ASP A 292 -35.94 -12.66 25.69
C ASP A 292 -36.37 -11.22 25.46
N THR A 293 -37.67 -10.96 25.43
CA THR A 293 -38.27 -9.67 25.16
C THR A 293 -38.79 -8.97 26.40
N SER A 294 -38.40 -9.40 27.59
CA SER A 294 -38.85 -8.84 28.88
C SER A 294 -38.41 -7.37 29.05
N ASP A 295 -37.21 -7.02 28.54
CA ASP A 295 -36.73 -5.65 28.54
C ASP A 295 -36.97 -5.00 27.15
N THR A 296 -37.87 -4.04 27.12
CA THR A 296 -38.22 -3.26 25.91
C THR A 296 -37.63 -1.85 25.88
N SER A 297 -36.72 -1.51 26.80
CA SER A 297 -36.05 -0.19 26.89
C SER A 297 -35.09 0.08 25.73
N GLY A 298 -34.58 -0.96 25.07
CA GLY A 298 -33.74 -0.88 23.90
C GLY A 298 -34.40 -0.22 22.69
N ARG A 299 -33.60 0.14 21.68
CA ARG A 299 -34.09 0.77 20.44
C ARG A 299 -34.47 -0.28 19.40
N LEU A 300 -35.45 0.04 18.57
CA LEU A 300 -35.85 -0.81 17.44
C LEU A 300 -34.84 -0.73 16.29
N LEU A 301 -34.31 0.48 16.03
CA LEU A 301 -33.32 0.72 14.98
C LEU A 301 -32.08 1.38 15.58
N ALA A 302 -30.94 1.19 14.94
CA ALA A 302 -29.71 1.86 15.34
C ALA A 302 -29.88 3.39 15.30
N ALA A 303 -29.46 4.07 16.37
CA ALA A 303 -29.70 5.52 16.52
C ALA A 303 -28.74 6.39 15.73
N ALA A 304 -27.59 5.86 15.39
CA ALA A 304 -26.55 6.55 14.64
C ALA A 304 -25.82 5.58 13.71
N ALA A 305 -25.22 6.15 12.66
CA ALA A 305 -24.29 5.37 11.84
C ALA A 305 -23.14 4.88 12.73
N ARG A 306 -22.74 3.62 12.52
CA ARG A 306 -21.57 3.08 13.19
C ARG A 306 -20.34 3.82 12.67
N THR A 307 -19.59 4.47 13.54
CA THR A 307 -18.34 5.18 13.22
C THR A 307 -17.13 4.29 13.29
N GLU A 308 -17.21 3.20 14.04
CA GLU A 308 -16.14 2.23 14.15
C GLU A 308 -16.35 1.05 13.19
N PRO A 309 -15.25 0.52 12.60
CA PRO A 309 -15.33 -0.72 11.83
C PRO A 309 -15.96 -1.83 12.68
N VAL A 310 -16.73 -2.72 12.04
CA VAL A 310 -17.22 -3.93 12.73
C VAL A 310 -15.98 -4.71 13.19
N PRO A 311 -15.77 -4.88 14.50
CA PRO A 311 -14.58 -5.55 14.99
C PRO A 311 -14.51 -6.98 14.41
N GLY A 312 -13.40 -7.31 13.76
CA GLY A 312 -13.06 -8.66 13.35
C GLY A 312 -13.47 -9.10 11.94
N ASP A 313 -14.46 -8.50 11.31
CA ASP A 313 -15.02 -9.06 10.07
C ASP A 313 -14.55 -8.42 8.77
N LEU A 314 -13.99 -7.20 8.83
CA LEU A 314 -13.66 -6.42 7.63
C LEU A 314 -12.24 -5.86 7.64
N VAL A 315 -11.48 -6.04 8.71
CA VAL A 315 -10.09 -5.59 8.81
C VAL A 315 -9.16 -6.78 8.64
N SER A 316 -8.27 -6.72 7.66
CA SER A 316 -7.23 -7.73 7.50
C SER A 316 -6.32 -7.73 8.72
N GLN A 317 -6.15 -8.90 9.35
CA GLN A 317 -5.19 -9.14 10.43
C GLN A 317 -3.81 -9.54 9.90
N ALA A 318 -3.64 -9.60 8.58
CA ALA A 318 -2.32 -9.81 8.01
C ALA A 318 -1.41 -8.65 8.40
N PRO A 319 -0.14 -8.92 8.76
CA PRO A 319 0.80 -7.87 9.09
C PRO A 319 0.91 -6.88 7.92
N ALA A 320 0.99 -5.59 8.24
CA ALA A 320 1.33 -4.58 7.26
C ALA A 320 2.69 -4.91 6.65
N VAL A 321 2.89 -4.54 5.39
CA VAL A 321 4.19 -4.72 4.74
C VAL A 321 5.20 -3.82 5.47
N ASP A 322 6.22 -4.43 6.05
CA ASP A 322 7.32 -3.71 6.68
C ASP A 322 8.35 -3.32 5.62
N PHE A 323 8.51 -2.03 5.38
CA PHE A 323 9.48 -1.49 4.43
C PHE A 323 10.89 -1.31 5.02
N ALA A 324 11.09 -1.47 6.32
CA ALA A 324 12.39 -1.28 6.95
C ALA A 324 13.54 -2.08 6.29
N PRO A 325 13.36 -3.35 5.87
CA PRO A 325 14.42 -4.10 5.20
C PRO A 325 14.84 -3.50 3.86
N VAL A 326 13.90 -3.06 3.03
CA VAL A 326 14.23 -2.47 1.72
C VAL A 326 14.81 -1.07 1.88
N GLU A 327 14.35 -0.27 2.85
CA GLU A 327 14.97 1.03 3.16
C GLU A 327 16.42 0.86 3.61
N ALA A 328 16.71 -0.11 4.47
CA ALA A 328 18.09 -0.41 4.88
C ALA A 328 18.97 -0.83 3.68
N THR A 329 18.41 -1.58 2.73
CA THR A 329 19.11 -1.98 1.50
C THR A 329 19.39 -0.76 0.61
N ILE A 330 18.40 0.12 0.40
CA ILE A 330 18.54 1.36 -0.37
C ILE A 330 19.61 2.27 0.26
N ASP A 331 19.53 2.50 1.58
CA ASP A 331 20.51 3.30 2.30
C ASP A 331 21.92 2.70 2.21
N GLY A 332 22.03 1.36 2.24
CA GLY A 332 23.28 0.63 2.03
C GLY A 332 23.87 0.90 0.65
N ILE A 333 23.08 0.71 -0.41
CA ILE A 333 23.53 0.94 -1.79
C ILE A 333 23.94 2.40 -2.02
N ILE A 334 23.16 3.36 -1.51
CA ILE A 334 23.53 4.79 -1.63
C ILE A 334 24.87 5.06 -0.95
N ARG A 335 25.10 4.48 0.22
CA ARG A 335 26.35 4.65 0.98
C ARG A 335 27.56 4.00 0.28
N ASP A 336 27.37 2.77 -0.20
CA ASP A 336 28.45 1.97 -0.80
C ASP A 336 28.89 2.51 -2.17
N HIS A 337 27.99 3.19 -2.88
CA HIS A 337 28.26 3.76 -4.21
C HIS A 337 28.48 5.28 -4.22
N ALA A 338 28.32 5.96 -3.08
CA ALA A 338 28.71 7.35 -2.93
C ALA A 338 30.22 7.49 -3.00
N LEU A 339 30.71 8.51 -3.73
CA LEU A 339 32.14 8.80 -3.84
C LEU A 339 32.57 9.69 -2.66
N PRO A 340 33.43 9.20 -1.74
CA PRO A 340 33.94 10.02 -0.64
C PRO A 340 34.59 11.33 -1.17
N GLY A 341 34.25 12.45 -0.53
CA GLY A 341 34.76 13.75 -0.91
C GLY A 341 34.13 14.41 -2.15
N VAL A 342 33.32 13.67 -2.93
CA VAL A 342 32.58 14.23 -4.09
C VAL A 342 31.11 14.38 -3.77
N CYS A 343 30.49 13.33 -3.27
CA CYS A 343 29.09 13.28 -2.88
C CYS A 343 29.01 12.96 -1.38
N PRO A 344 29.10 13.93 -0.48
CA PRO A 344 28.97 13.67 0.94
C PRO A 344 27.54 13.20 1.22
N ILE A 345 27.43 12.07 1.91
CA ILE A 345 26.18 11.65 2.51
C ILE A 345 26.07 12.47 3.80
N PRO A 346 25.01 13.26 4.01
CA PRO A 346 24.83 13.90 5.29
C PRO A 346 24.71 12.82 6.37
N ASP A 347 25.48 12.97 7.45
CA ASP A 347 25.32 12.13 8.62
C ASP A 347 23.83 12.19 9.04
N LYS A 348 23.22 11.02 9.17
CA LYS A 348 21.82 10.93 9.61
C LYS A 348 21.75 11.53 11.03
N PRO A 349 20.83 12.48 11.32
CA PRO A 349 20.67 13.06 12.64
C PRO A 349 20.31 12.01 13.69
#